data_723affb03a253ba8a344dc17ba7150ac
#
_entry.id   723affb03a253ba8a344dc17ba7150ac
#
_cell.length_a   1.000
_cell.length_b   1.000
_cell.length_c   1.000
_cell.angle_alpha   90.00
_cell.angle_beta   90.00
_cell.angle_gamma   90.00
#
_symmetry.space_group_name_H-M   'P 1'
#
loop_
_entity.id
_entity.type
_entity.pdbx_description
1 polymer ?
#
loop_
_entity_poly.entity_id
_entity_poly.type
_entity_poly.pdbx_seq_one_letter_code
_entity_poly.pdbx_strand_id
1 'polypeptide(L)'
;MKLFTKLTPVAAILLLSFGATSVQAEEKKDPLSISGFIDMSYYATDTDGGESTHDAGLDQVEINVGYDFGNKLTANVDIEYQNADEGVDLEQAFITYALTDNFSVKAGRFLSYSGWETEEPTGLFQYSGTGYAKYFYGYYQQGVSGLYSGDKFAVAVSVVNDLAGPKSTDSEHPGIETMLALMPTDEITIKGFYSKDGDVELINTWASYSKDALTLAVEYNTAEDSAFEGSDASGYLVMANYAITEKVGLTLRYNDWEIEDESGAMFEDATGITISPSYVVNDNLLMVFEYRMDEVNDVDVNSFAVEALITF
;
A
#
# COMPACT_ATOMS: atom_id res chain seq x y z
N MET A 1 29.17 -23.85 -6.49
CA MET A 1 28.59 -22.72 -7.20
C MET A 1 27.15 -22.58 -6.65
N LYS A 2 27.01 -21.89 -5.50
CA LYS A 2 25.71 -21.58 -4.89
C LYS A 2 25.48 -20.12 -5.18
N LEU A 3 24.62 -19.84 -6.15
CA LEU A 3 24.28 -18.50 -6.59
C LEU A 3 22.92 -18.10 -6.06
N PHE A 4 22.87 -16.89 -5.51
CA PHE A 4 21.79 -15.92 -5.51
C PHE A 4 20.42 -16.36 -4.96
N THR A 5 20.29 -16.29 -3.66
CA THR A 5 19.01 -16.09 -2.99
C THR A 5 19.21 -15.08 -1.86
N LYS A 6 19.43 -13.84 -2.21
CA LYS A 6 19.26 -12.67 -1.32
C LYS A 6 19.08 -11.45 -2.23
N LEU A 7 17.91 -11.30 -2.79
CA LEU A 7 17.51 -10.11 -3.51
C LEU A 7 16.43 -9.42 -2.73
N THR A 8 16.76 -8.21 -2.34
CA THR A 8 15.97 -7.04 -1.99
C THR A 8 14.95 -7.17 -0.87
N PRO A 9 15.12 -6.44 0.24
CA PRO A 9 14.12 -6.35 1.30
C PRO A 9 12.79 -5.78 0.81
N VAL A 10 12.77 -4.91 -0.18
CA VAL A 10 11.55 -4.25 -0.66
C VAL A 10 10.64 -5.15 -1.52
N ALA A 11 11.19 -6.07 -2.31
CA ALA A 11 10.36 -6.99 -3.11
C ALA A 11 9.79 -8.17 -2.31
N ALA A 12 10.32 -8.46 -1.12
CA ALA A 12 9.88 -9.59 -0.30
C ALA A 12 8.59 -9.29 0.49
N ILE A 13 8.29 -8.03 0.75
CA ILE A 13 7.13 -7.63 1.59
C ILE A 13 5.81 -7.75 0.82
N LEU A 14 5.80 -7.49 -0.47
CA LEU A 14 4.58 -7.66 -1.30
C LEU A 14 4.17 -9.14 -1.51
N LEU A 15 5.05 -10.09 -1.24
CA LEU A 15 4.78 -11.54 -1.36
C LEU A 15 4.38 -12.21 -0.04
N LEU A 16 4.59 -11.57 1.11
CA LEU A 16 4.32 -12.17 2.43
C LEU A 16 2.85 -12.20 2.85
N SER A 17 1.96 -11.56 2.10
CA SER A 17 0.51 -11.70 2.34
C SER A 17 -0.08 -13.03 1.86
N PHE A 18 0.69 -13.84 1.10
CA PHE A 18 0.28 -15.16 0.63
C PHE A 18 1.20 -16.26 1.19
N GLY A 19 1.10 -16.52 2.48
CA GLY A 19 1.84 -17.58 3.12
C GLY A 19 1.34 -18.98 2.72
N ALA A 20 1.89 -19.55 1.65
CA ALA A 20 1.86 -21.00 1.45
C ALA A 20 2.93 -21.63 2.36
N THR A 21 2.56 -22.12 3.51
CA THR A 21 3.44 -22.89 4.41
C THR A 21 3.72 -24.26 3.80
N SER A 22 4.90 -24.43 3.20
CA SER A 22 5.44 -25.77 2.96
C SER A 22 5.80 -26.41 4.29
N VAL A 23 5.19 -27.56 4.56
CA VAL A 23 5.51 -28.40 5.73
C VAL A 23 6.94 -28.91 5.61
N GLN A 24 7.84 -28.32 6.39
CA GLN A 24 9.15 -28.88 6.68
C GLN A 24 9.32 -29.01 8.18
N ALA A 25 9.97 -30.09 8.63
CA ALA A 25 10.05 -30.57 10.00
C ALA A 25 10.28 -29.49 11.06
N GLU A 26 9.48 -29.55 12.15
CA GLU A 26 9.38 -28.63 13.26
C GLU A 26 10.72 -28.34 13.98
N GLU A 27 11.36 -27.22 13.67
CA GLU A 27 11.91 -26.37 14.71
C GLU A 27 10.73 -25.65 15.35
N LYS A 28 10.63 -25.67 16.67
CA LYS A 28 9.59 -24.97 17.43
C LYS A 28 9.77 -23.47 17.20
N LYS A 29 9.12 -22.93 16.17
CA LYS A 29 9.13 -21.48 15.88
C LYS A 29 8.47 -20.78 17.06
N ASP A 30 9.09 -19.72 17.56
CA ASP A 30 8.47 -18.88 18.59
C ASP A 30 7.09 -18.44 18.07
N PRO A 31 6.02 -18.64 18.84
CA PRO A 31 4.68 -18.24 18.42
C PRO A 31 4.54 -16.70 18.33
N LEU A 32 5.40 -15.95 19.02
CA LEU A 32 5.42 -14.48 19.00
C LEU A 32 6.38 -13.99 17.92
N SER A 33 5.94 -13.06 17.10
CA SER A 33 6.77 -12.26 16.20
C SER A 33 6.60 -10.78 16.52
N ILE A 34 7.70 -10.04 16.50
CA ILE A 34 7.71 -8.58 16.60
C ILE A 34 8.56 -8.10 15.44
N SER A 35 8.03 -7.14 14.70
CA SER A 35 8.72 -6.43 13.63
C SER A 35 8.24 -4.99 13.61
N GLY A 36 8.81 -4.16 12.76
CA GLY A 36 8.35 -2.80 12.63
C GLY A 36 9.32 -1.95 11.82
N PHE A 37 9.04 -0.67 11.77
CA PHE A 37 9.89 0.29 11.10
C PHE A 37 9.90 1.64 11.80
N ILE A 38 10.90 2.43 11.47
CA ILE A 38 11.04 3.84 11.81
C ILE A 38 11.33 4.58 10.51
N ASP A 39 10.47 5.52 10.18
CA ASP A 39 10.63 6.40 9.04
C ASP A 39 10.95 7.82 9.49
N MET A 40 11.97 8.40 8.90
CA MET A 40 12.44 9.75 9.15
C MET A 40 12.79 10.41 7.83
N SER A 41 12.37 11.66 7.65
CA SER A 41 12.71 12.39 6.45
C SER A 41 13.15 13.83 6.68
N TYR A 42 13.74 14.38 5.63
CA TYR A 42 13.76 15.79 5.32
C TYR A 42 12.96 15.97 4.04
N TYR A 43 11.99 16.87 4.07
CA TYR A 43 11.11 17.17 2.95
C TYR A 43 11.08 18.69 2.70
N ALA A 44 11.11 19.07 1.43
CA ALA A 44 11.00 20.47 1.01
C ALA A 44 10.09 20.59 -0.21
N THR A 45 9.22 21.59 -0.20
CA THR A 45 8.28 21.89 -1.31
C THR A 45 8.43 23.32 -1.76
N ASP A 46 8.38 23.51 -3.07
CA ASP A 46 8.33 24.80 -3.73
C ASP A 46 7.11 24.85 -4.65
N THR A 47 6.19 25.80 -4.38
CA THR A 47 4.93 25.95 -5.10
C THR A 47 4.99 27.25 -5.90
N ASP A 48 4.71 27.21 -7.21
CA ASP A 48 4.71 28.41 -8.04
C ASP A 48 3.67 29.44 -7.55
N GLY A 49 4.15 30.66 -7.31
CA GLY A 49 3.34 31.73 -6.70
C GLY A 49 2.98 31.56 -5.24
N GLY A 50 3.47 30.51 -4.58
CA GLY A 50 3.27 30.19 -3.16
C GLY A 50 4.50 30.40 -2.31
N GLU A 51 4.47 29.83 -1.10
CA GLU A 51 5.61 29.80 -0.19
C GLU A 51 6.33 28.44 -0.28
N SER A 52 7.66 28.46 -0.29
CA SER A 52 8.46 27.26 -0.13
C SER A 52 8.41 26.81 1.33
N THR A 53 8.17 25.54 1.54
CA THR A 53 8.13 24.91 2.88
C THR A 53 9.21 23.84 3.01
N HIS A 54 9.64 23.55 4.22
CA HIS A 54 10.53 22.44 4.52
C HIS A 54 10.26 21.93 5.94
N ASP A 55 10.43 20.66 6.09
CA ASP A 55 10.28 19.95 7.36
C ASP A 55 11.33 18.86 7.48
N ALA A 56 11.63 18.43 8.71
CA ALA A 56 12.55 17.35 8.99
C ALA A 56 12.23 16.71 10.33
N GLY A 57 12.14 15.40 10.36
CA GLY A 57 11.86 14.72 11.62
C GLY A 57 11.53 13.25 11.47
N LEU A 58 10.82 12.78 12.46
CA LEU A 58 10.23 11.45 12.51
C LEU A 58 8.86 11.52 11.83
N ASP A 59 8.68 10.77 10.77
CA ASP A 59 7.40 10.73 10.04
C ASP A 59 6.48 9.67 10.64
N GLN A 60 7.00 8.44 10.76
CA GLN A 60 6.19 7.31 11.20
C GLN A 60 7.03 6.30 12.00
N VAL A 61 6.41 5.65 12.96
CA VAL A 61 6.95 4.48 13.66
C VAL A 61 5.85 3.44 13.77
N GLU A 62 6.12 2.23 13.33
CA GLU A 62 5.17 1.13 13.47
C GLU A 62 5.79 -0.05 14.21
N ILE A 63 5.00 -0.70 15.04
CA ILE A 63 5.32 -1.96 15.71
C ILE A 63 4.22 -2.98 15.39
N ASN A 64 4.62 -4.02 14.67
CA ASN A 64 3.77 -5.14 14.33
C ASN A 64 3.99 -6.28 15.33
N VAL A 65 2.93 -6.77 15.92
CA VAL A 65 2.93 -7.91 16.83
C VAL A 65 2.08 -9.03 16.25
N GLY A 66 2.71 -10.12 15.88
CA GLY A 66 2.04 -11.33 15.41
C GLY A 66 2.10 -12.44 16.46
N TYR A 67 1.02 -13.23 16.60
CA TYR A 67 0.99 -14.39 17.44
C TYR A 67 0.32 -15.57 16.76
N ASP A 68 1.03 -16.70 16.66
CA ASP A 68 0.51 -17.97 16.15
C ASP A 68 0.04 -18.84 17.33
N PHE A 69 -1.28 -18.97 17.49
CA PHE A 69 -1.88 -19.82 18.52
C PHE A 69 -1.74 -21.32 18.21
N GLY A 70 -1.22 -21.66 17.02
CA GLY A 70 -1.37 -23.01 16.47
C GLY A 70 -2.80 -23.29 16.01
N ASN A 71 -3.04 -24.50 15.55
CA ASN A 71 -4.37 -24.91 15.10
C ASN A 71 -5.01 -23.96 14.06
N LYS A 72 -4.19 -23.39 13.18
CA LYS A 72 -4.62 -22.52 12.07
C LYS A 72 -5.15 -21.13 12.50
N LEU A 73 -4.92 -20.70 13.72
CA LEU A 73 -5.34 -19.40 14.23
C LEU A 73 -4.12 -18.50 14.47
N THR A 74 -4.17 -17.29 13.91
CA THR A 74 -3.20 -16.24 14.16
C THR A 74 -3.89 -14.95 14.59
N ALA A 75 -3.17 -14.06 15.26
CA ALA A 75 -3.58 -12.68 15.52
C ALA A 75 -2.46 -11.72 15.13
N ASN A 76 -2.83 -10.54 14.66
CA ASN A 76 -1.95 -9.43 14.35
C ASN A 76 -2.46 -8.16 15.01
N VAL A 77 -1.53 -7.36 15.52
CA VAL A 77 -1.79 -6.03 16.07
C VAL A 77 -0.67 -5.11 15.58
N ASP A 78 -1.04 -4.02 14.91
CA ASP A 78 -0.14 -3.00 14.42
C ASP A 78 -0.45 -1.69 15.14
N ILE A 79 0.59 -1.14 15.78
CA ILE A 79 0.54 0.08 16.58
C ILE A 79 1.44 1.09 15.89
N GLU A 80 0.86 2.22 15.55
CA GLU A 80 1.50 3.26 14.77
C GLU A 80 1.61 4.57 15.55
N TYR A 81 2.66 5.31 15.30
CA TYR A 81 2.80 6.74 15.56
C TYR A 81 3.00 7.45 14.22
N GLN A 82 2.16 8.43 13.91
CA GLN A 82 2.34 9.35 12.79
C GLN A 82 2.53 10.76 13.30
N ASN A 83 3.52 11.47 12.74
CA ASN A 83 3.83 12.85 13.10
C ASN A 83 2.67 13.81 12.75
N ALA A 84 1.97 13.56 11.65
CA ALA A 84 0.85 14.38 11.20
C ALA A 84 -0.28 14.50 12.23
N ASP A 85 -0.50 13.43 13.02
CA ASP A 85 -1.58 13.35 14.00
C ASP A 85 -1.11 13.49 15.46
N GLU A 86 0.20 13.60 15.69
CA GLU A 86 0.85 13.67 17.03
C GLU A 86 0.31 12.61 18.01
N GLY A 87 0.06 11.40 17.54
CA GLY A 87 -0.58 10.36 18.35
C GLY A 87 -0.06 8.96 18.12
N VAL A 88 -0.45 8.08 19.02
CA VAL A 88 -0.29 6.63 18.83
C VAL A 88 -1.67 6.05 18.58
N ASP A 89 -1.85 5.37 17.49
CA ASP A 89 -3.11 4.74 17.12
C ASP A 89 -2.97 3.22 16.98
N LEU A 90 -4.10 2.54 17.06
CA LEU A 90 -4.23 1.14 16.72
C LEU A 90 -4.63 1.08 15.25
N GLU A 91 -3.69 0.78 14.39
CA GLU A 91 -3.89 0.76 12.96
C GLU A 91 -4.61 -0.51 12.52
N GLN A 92 -4.05 -1.66 12.86
CA GLN A 92 -4.66 -2.96 12.62
C GLN A 92 -4.79 -3.78 13.91
N ALA A 93 -5.86 -4.56 14.01
CA ALA A 93 -6.04 -5.59 15.03
C ALA A 93 -7.02 -6.63 14.50
N PHE A 94 -6.52 -7.80 14.11
CA PHE A 94 -7.36 -8.82 13.52
C PHE A 94 -6.88 -10.23 13.88
N ILE A 95 -7.78 -11.17 13.76
CA ILE A 95 -7.48 -12.60 13.77
C ILE A 95 -7.66 -13.19 12.38
N THR A 96 -6.87 -14.22 12.06
CA THR A 96 -7.06 -15.02 10.84
C THR A 96 -7.19 -16.49 11.22
N TYR A 97 -8.21 -17.14 10.69
CA TYR A 97 -8.43 -18.57 10.85
C TYR A 97 -8.43 -19.27 9.49
N ALA A 98 -7.49 -20.19 9.29
CA ALA A 98 -7.41 -20.99 8.06
C ALA A 98 -8.39 -22.16 8.16
N LEU A 99 -9.54 -22.07 7.48
CA LEU A 99 -10.54 -23.12 7.41
C LEU A 99 -10.02 -24.34 6.64
N THR A 100 -9.32 -24.08 5.53
CA THR A 100 -8.61 -25.09 4.73
C THR A 100 -7.21 -24.57 4.39
N ASP A 101 -6.43 -25.34 3.64
CA ASP A 101 -5.10 -24.89 3.19
C ASP A 101 -5.19 -23.74 2.17
N ASN A 102 -6.35 -23.56 1.53
CA ASN A 102 -6.58 -22.55 0.49
C ASN A 102 -7.60 -21.47 0.89
N PHE A 103 -8.31 -21.61 2.00
CA PHE A 103 -9.34 -20.68 2.40
C PHE A 103 -9.20 -20.24 3.86
N SER A 104 -9.13 -18.95 4.07
CA SER A 104 -9.05 -18.31 5.38
C SER A 104 -10.11 -17.23 5.56
N VAL A 105 -10.43 -16.97 6.82
CA VAL A 105 -11.30 -15.87 7.25
C VAL A 105 -10.51 -14.97 8.17
N LYS A 106 -10.53 -13.67 7.90
CA LYS A 106 -9.96 -12.59 8.71
C LYS A 106 -11.10 -11.82 9.35
N ALA A 107 -10.96 -11.42 10.62
CA ALA A 107 -11.95 -10.60 11.32
C ALA A 107 -11.27 -9.62 12.26
N GLY A 108 -11.73 -8.36 12.28
CA GLY A 108 -11.19 -7.27 13.07
C GLY A 108 -11.02 -6.01 12.25
N ARG A 109 -9.99 -5.19 12.60
CA ARG A 109 -9.56 -4.05 11.81
C ARG A 109 -8.37 -4.45 10.95
N PHE A 110 -8.44 -4.22 9.65
CA PHE A 110 -7.41 -4.60 8.68
C PHE A 110 -7.42 -3.65 7.48
N LEU A 111 -6.26 -3.52 6.83
CA LEU A 111 -6.12 -2.74 5.60
C LEU A 111 -6.87 -3.38 4.44
N SER A 112 -7.47 -2.55 3.59
CA SER A 112 -8.02 -2.90 2.29
C SER A 112 -6.99 -3.65 1.42
N TYR A 113 -7.47 -4.43 0.46
CA TYR A 113 -6.62 -5.09 -0.53
C TYR A 113 -6.29 -4.21 -1.75
N SER A 114 -6.94 -3.03 -1.88
CA SER A 114 -6.85 -2.15 -3.05
C SER A 114 -5.53 -1.38 -3.10
N GLY A 115 -5.21 -0.89 -4.31
CA GLY A 115 -4.04 -0.06 -4.56
C GLY A 115 -2.79 -0.84 -4.97
N TRP A 116 -2.01 -0.21 -5.87
CA TRP A 116 -0.64 -0.61 -6.17
C TRP A 116 0.33 -0.08 -5.12
N GLU A 117 0.20 1.21 -4.78
CA GLU A 117 0.97 1.80 -3.68
C GLU A 117 0.35 1.41 -2.35
N THR A 118 1.18 0.94 -1.45
CA THR A 118 0.73 0.57 -0.10
C THR A 118 0.65 1.80 0.78
N GLU A 119 -0.08 1.70 1.87
CA GLU A 119 -0.14 2.74 2.91
C GLU A 119 1.23 2.90 3.60
N GLU A 120 1.93 1.79 3.78
CA GLU A 120 3.19 1.75 4.51
C GLU A 120 4.40 2.14 3.66
N PRO A 121 5.33 3.00 4.16
CA PRO A 121 6.54 3.38 3.45
C PRO A 121 7.43 2.18 3.10
N THR A 122 7.39 1.12 3.89
CA THR A 122 8.12 -0.13 3.64
C THR A 122 7.67 -0.86 2.38
N GLY A 123 6.46 -0.57 1.88
CA GLY A 123 5.91 -1.14 0.65
C GLY A 123 6.13 -0.28 -0.59
N LEU A 124 6.62 0.95 -0.45
CA LEU A 124 6.85 1.88 -1.54
C LEU A 124 8.24 1.71 -2.15
N PHE A 125 8.38 2.09 -3.42
CA PHE A 125 9.65 2.15 -4.15
C PHE A 125 10.28 3.55 -4.14
N GLN A 126 9.55 4.53 -3.66
CA GLN A 126 9.87 5.95 -3.57
C GLN A 126 9.32 6.50 -2.25
N TYR A 127 9.68 7.71 -1.87
CA TYR A 127 9.23 8.34 -0.61
C TYR A 127 7.74 8.66 -0.62
N SER A 128 7.26 9.40 -1.61
CA SER A 128 5.88 9.87 -1.63
C SER A 128 4.93 8.90 -2.32
N GLY A 129 3.72 8.74 -1.80
CA GLY A 129 2.59 8.21 -2.57
C GLY A 129 2.15 9.16 -3.69
N THR A 130 1.30 8.69 -4.60
CA THR A 130 0.78 9.51 -5.71
C THR A 130 0.02 10.74 -5.26
N GLY A 131 -0.63 10.68 -4.09
CA GLY A 131 -1.53 11.72 -3.58
C GLY A 131 -3.00 11.48 -3.94
N TYR A 132 -3.29 10.61 -4.89
CA TYR A 132 -4.66 10.27 -5.27
C TYR A 132 -5.26 9.09 -4.46
N ALA A 133 -4.45 8.34 -3.74
CA ALA A 133 -4.90 7.13 -3.01
C ALA A 133 -6.15 7.39 -2.15
N LYS A 134 -6.23 8.57 -1.53
CA LYS A 134 -7.39 9.03 -0.73
C LYS A 134 -8.73 9.03 -1.47
N TYR A 135 -8.71 9.04 -2.81
CA TYR A 135 -9.93 9.04 -3.62
C TYR A 135 -10.28 7.65 -4.15
N PHE A 136 -9.27 6.78 -4.34
CA PHE A 136 -9.41 5.54 -5.10
C PHE A 136 -9.18 4.27 -4.32
N TYR A 137 -8.51 4.35 -3.15
CA TYR A 137 -8.19 3.15 -2.37
C TYR A 137 -9.10 3.04 -1.15
N GLY A 138 -9.35 1.81 -0.74
CA GLY A 138 -9.83 1.56 0.61
C GLY A 138 -8.68 1.73 1.62
N TYR A 139 -9.04 2.08 2.84
CA TYR A 139 -8.12 2.24 3.96
C TYR A 139 -8.25 1.11 4.96
N TYR A 140 -7.85 1.36 6.21
CA TYR A 140 -8.13 0.48 7.34
C TYR A 140 -9.62 0.41 7.58
N GLN A 141 -10.16 -0.79 7.63
CA GLN A 141 -11.59 -1.06 7.72
C GLN A 141 -11.87 -2.13 8.75
N GLN A 142 -13.04 -2.10 9.42
CA GLN A 142 -13.45 -3.08 10.40
C GLN A 142 -14.51 -4.01 9.84
N GLY A 143 -14.30 -5.32 9.96
CA GLY A 143 -15.27 -6.27 9.45
C GLY A 143 -14.73 -7.69 9.37
N VAL A 144 -15.23 -8.42 8.38
CA VAL A 144 -14.87 -9.82 8.10
C VAL A 144 -14.52 -9.95 6.63
N SER A 145 -13.41 -10.62 6.35
CA SER A 145 -12.94 -10.93 5.00
C SER A 145 -12.71 -12.42 4.82
N GLY A 146 -13.22 -12.99 3.73
CA GLY A 146 -12.90 -14.34 3.27
C GLY A 146 -11.90 -14.26 2.12
N LEU A 147 -10.80 -15.02 2.21
CA LEU A 147 -9.77 -15.10 1.17
C LEU A 147 -9.60 -16.56 0.72
N TYR A 148 -9.75 -16.79 -0.57
CA TYR A 148 -9.35 -18.03 -1.23
C TYR A 148 -8.07 -17.80 -2.04
N SER A 149 -7.05 -18.61 -1.80
CA SER A 149 -5.77 -18.57 -2.53
C SER A 149 -5.53 -19.90 -3.24
N GLY A 150 -5.51 -19.86 -4.57
CA GLY A 150 -5.08 -20.97 -5.43
C GLY A 150 -3.65 -20.75 -5.93
N ASP A 151 -3.14 -21.67 -6.75
CA ASP A 151 -1.76 -21.62 -7.25
C ASP A 151 -1.49 -20.39 -8.14
N LYS A 152 -2.50 -19.94 -8.90
CA LYS A 152 -2.36 -18.87 -9.90
C LYS A 152 -3.43 -17.80 -9.81
N PHE A 153 -4.25 -17.82 -8.78
CA PHE A 153 -5.26 -16.81 -8.53
C PHE A 153 -5.62 -16.72 -7.06
N ALA A 154 -6.12 -15.58 -6.64
CA ALA A 154 -6.75 -15.41 -5.35
C ALA A 154 -8.02 -14.57 -5.50
N VAL A 155 -8.99 -14.82 -4.61
CA VAL A 155 -10.25 -14.08 -4.53
C VAL A 155 -10.51 -13.72 -3.09
N ALA A 156 -10.81 -12.46 -2.82
CA ALA A 156 -11.27 -12.03 -1.49
C ALA A 156 -12.62 -11.33 -1.59
N VAL A 157 -13.40 -11.46 -0.52
CA VAL A 157 -14.63 -10.69 -0.30
C VAL A 157 -14.63 -10.24 1.14
N SER A 158 -14.73 -8.93 1.36
CA SER A 158 -14.84 -8.31 2.69
C SER A 158 -16.23 -7.68 2.84
N VAL A 159 -16.79 -7.82 4.04
CA VAL A 159 -17.96 -7.06 4.50
C VAL A 159 -17.51 -6.28 5.70
N VAL A 160 -17.58 -4.96 5.59
CA VAL A 160 -17.01 -4.03 6.56
C VAL A 160 -18.05 -3.02 7.03
N ASN A 161 -17.82 -2.37 8.15
CA ASN A 161 -18.74 -1.37 8.66
C ASN A 161 -18.76 -0.11 7.80
N ASP A 162 -17.58 0.27 7.28
CA ASP A 162 -17.37 1.48 6.51
C ASP A 162 -16.03 1.34 5.77
N LEU A 163 -15.97 1.73 4.50
CA LEU A 163 -14.75 1.65 3.68
C LEU A 163 -13.74 2.75 4.02
N ALA A 164 -14.20 3.92 4.48
CA ALA A 164 -13.37 5.09 4.77
C ALA A 164 -13.30 5.44 6.27
N GLY A 165 -14.09 4.76 7.10
CA GLY A 165 -14.19 5.03 8.54
C GLY A 165 -13.62 3.90 9.39
N PRO A 166 -12.28 3.76 9.55
CA PRO A 166 -11.65 2.62 10.23
C PRO A 166 -12.10 2.46 11.68
N LYS A 167 -12.59 3.51 12.30
CA LYS A 167 -13.13 3.52 13.67
C LYS A 167 -14.66 3.36 13.73
N SER A 168 -15.33 3.29 12.57
CA SER A 168 -16.78 3.11 12.51
C SER A 168 -17.19 1.75 13.06
N THR A 169 -18.21 1.75 13.90
CA THR A 169 -18.89 0.55 14.39
C THR A 169 -20.33 0.47 13.88
N ASP A 170 -20.74 1.42 13.04
CA ASP A 170 -22.03 1.39 12.37
C ASP A 170 -22.01 0.31 11.29
N SER A 171 -23.05 -0.48 11.24
CA SER A 171 -23.22 -1.57 10.29
C SER A 171 -24.63 -1.60 9.67
N GLU A 172 -25.36 -0.47 9.72
CA GLU A 172 -26.68 -0.36 9.10
C GLU A 172 -26.56 -0.45 7.57
N HIS A 173 -25.46 0.06 7.02
CA HIS A 173 -25.14 0.02 5.60
C HIS A 173 -23.69 -0.48 5.42
N PRO A 174 -23.45 -1.81 5.47
CA PRO A 174 -22.10 -2.34 5.40
C PRO A 174 -21.50 -2.13 4.01
N GLY A 175 -20.24 -1.70 4.01
CA GLY A 175 -19.41 -1.67 2.82
C GLY A 175 -19.03 -3.08 2.36
N ILE A 176 -18.85 -3.24 1.07
CA ILE A 176 -18.38 -4.49 0.45
C ILE A 176 -17.14 -4.18 -0.38
N GLU A 177 -16.07 -4.96 -0.15
CA GLU A 177 -14.88 -4.94 -0.99
C GLU A 177 -14.68 -6.33 -1.60
N THR A 178 -14.31 -6.38 -2.87
CA THR A 178 -13.96 -7.61 -3.57
C THR A 178 -12.59 -7.48 -4.24
N MET A 179 -11.83 -8.56 -4.28
CA MET A 179 -10.55 -8.64 -4.96
C MET A 179 -10.48 -9.90 -5.83
N LEU A 180 -9.95 -9.75 -7.04
CA LEU A 180 -9.47 -10.83 -7.87
C LEU A 180 -8.00 -10.60 -8.21
N ALA A 181 -7.13 -11.54 -7.85
CA ALA A 181 -5.73 -11.55 -8.25
C ALA A 181 -5.47 -12.72 -9.20
N LEU A 182 -4.72 -12.47 -10.26
CA LEU A 182 -4.26 -13.46 -11.24
C LEU A 182 -2.74 -13.42 -11.31
N MET A 183 -2.12 -14.58 -11.21
CA MET A 183 -0.66 -14.79 -11.28
C MET A 183 -0.34 -15.81 -12.38
N PRO A 184 -0.47 -15.41 -13.69
CA PRO A 184 -0.29 -16.34 -14.81
C PRO A 184 1.13 -16.93 -14.88
N THR A 185 2.12 -16.16 -14.42
CA THR A 185 3.52 -16.57 -14.25
C THR A 185 4.04 -16.06 -12.91
N ASP A 186 5.25 -16.48 -12.53
CA ASP A 186 5.90 -16.01 -11.30
C ASP A 186 6.30 -14.52 -11.36
N GLU A 187 6.39 -13.97 -12.59
CA GLU A 187 6.80 -12.58 -12.79
C GLU A 187 5.63 -11.61 -12.95
N ILE A 188 4.42 -12.10 -13.26
CA ILE A 188 3.26 -11.25 -13.58
C ILE A 188 2.17 -11.40 -12.54
N THR A 189 1.73 -10.28 -11.98
CA THR A 189 0.54 -10.19 -11.13
C THR A 189 -0.44 -9.17 -11.73
N ILE A 190 -1.71 -9.51 -11.76
CA ILE A 190 -2.80 -8.63 -12.17
C ILE A 190 -3.84 -8.67 -11.07
N LYS A 191 -4.26 -7.51 -10.55
CA LYS A 191 -5.34 -7.43 -9.56
C LYS A 191 -6.44 -6.50 -10.04
N GLY A 192 -7.66 -6.82 -9.63
CA GLY A 192 -8.82 -5.97 -9.80
C GLY A 192 -9.63 -5.96 -8.51
N PHE A 193 -10.15 -4.80 -8.17
CA PHE A 193 -10.90 -4.53 -6.95
C PHE A 193 -12.19 -3.81 -7.33
N TYR A 194 -13.23 -4.10 -6.58
CA TYR A 194 -14.47 -3.38 -6.59
C TYR A 194 -14.93 -3.21 -5.16
N SER A 195 -15.22 -1.99 -4.78
CA SER A 195 -15.71 -1.64 -3.44
C SER A 195 -16.93 -0.75 -3.55
N LYS A 196 -17.89 -0.95 -2.64
CA LYS A 196 -19.11 -0.17 -2.57
C LYS A 196 -19.55 0.04 -1.13
N ASP A 197 -19.88 1.30 -0.79
CA ASP A 197 -20.41 1.71 0.51
C ASP A 197 -21.40 2.87 0.33
N GLY A 198 -22.69 2.61 0.49
CA GLY A 198 -23.73 3.57 0.15
C GLY A 198 -23.67 3.96 -1.33
N ASP A 199 -23.45 5.23 -1.60
CA ASP A 199 -23.33 5.78 -2.94
C ASP A 199 -21.87 5.73 -3.45
N VAL A 200 -20.87 5.62 -2.56
CA VAL A 200 -19.46 5.49 -2.92
C VAL A 200 -19.19 4.18 -3.66
N GLU A 201 -18.60 4.28 -4.84
CA GLU A 201 -18.20 3.16 -5.66
C GLU A 201 -16.74 3.32 -6.13
N LEU A 202 -15.88 2.33 -5.86
CA LEU A 202 -14.48 2.34 -6.21
C LEU A 202 -14.14 1.15 -7.11
N ILE A 203 -13.43 1.41 -8.19
CA ILE A 203 -12.80 0.38 -9.03
C ILE A 203 -11.31 0.68 -9.11
N ASN A 204 -10.51 -0.28 -8.68
CA ASN A 204 -9.06 -0.22 -8.80
C ASN A 204 -8.58 -1.44 -9.59
N THR A 205 -7.67 -1.22 -10.52
CA THR A 205 -7.08 -2.31 -11.32
C THR A 205 -5.61 -2.05 -11.55
N TRP A 206 -4.76 -3.02 -11.25
CA TRP A 206 -3.35 -2.89 -11.54
C TRP A 206 -2.71 -4.17 -12.07
N ALA A 207 -1.59 -4.02 -12.76
CA ALA A 207 -0.74 -5.10 -13.21
C ALA A 207 0.72 -4.78 -12.95
N SER A 208 1.47 -5.79 -12.52
CA SER A 208 2.92 -5.68 -12.32
C SER A 208 3.66 -6.80 -13.03
N TYR A 209 4.88 -6.48 -13.42
CA TYR A 209 5.88 -7.42 -13.91
C TYR A 209 7.17 -7.23 -13.12
N SER A 210 7.66 -8.30 -12.49
CA SER A 210 8.90 -8.28 -11.71
C SER A 210 9.78 -9.44 -12.14
N LYS A 211 10.96 -9.11 -12.68
CA LYS A 211 11.97 -10.09 -13.08
C LYS A 211 13.38 -9.52 -12.96
N ASP A 212 14.27 -10.31 -12.34
CA ASP A 212 15.67 -9.95 -12.10
C ASP A 212 15.78 -8.58 -11.40
N ALA A 213 16.31 -7.58 -12.09
CA ALA A 213 16.52 -6.23 -11.57
C ALA A 213 15.37 -5.26 -11.88
N LEU A 214 14.34 -5.68 -12.62
CA LEU A 214 13.29 -4.79 -13.14
C LEU A 214 11.95 -5.10 -12.51
N THR A 215 11.28 -4.06 -11.99
CA THR A 215 9.85 -4.07 -11.65
C THR A 215 9.15 -2.98 -12.46
N LEU A 216 8.05 -3.35 -13.10
CA LEU A 216 7.14 -2.44 -13.79
C LEU A 216 5.76 -2.55 -13.17
N ALA A 217 5.03 -1.45 -13.07
CA ALA A 217 3.64 -1.44 -12.66
C ALA A 217 2.83 -0.43 -13.45
N VAL A 218 1.56 -0.76 -13.65
CA VAL A 218 0.54 0.13 -14.19
C VAL A 218 -0.71 -0.02 -13.34
N GLU A 219 -1.39 1.08 -13.07
CA GLU A 219 -2.64 1.10 -12.34
C GLU A 219 -3.63 2.02 -13.02
N TYR A 220 -4.92 1.70 -12.90
CA TYR A 220 -6.04 2.52 -13.32
C TYR A 220 -7.15 2.45 -12.28
N ASN A 221 -7.71 3.61 -11.96
CA ASN A 221 -8.72 3.79 -10.93
C ASN A 221 -9.92 4.58 -11.48
N THR A 222 -11.11 4.25 -10.99
CA THR A 222 -12.29 5.12 -11.06
C THR A 222 -13.00 5.13 -9.71
N ALA A 223 -13.64 6.25 -9.39
CA ALA A 223 -14.41 6.40 -8.16
C ALA A 223 -15.60 7.32 -8.37
N GLU A 224 -16.75 6.93 -7.82
CA GLU A 224 -17.97 7.73 -7.75
C GLU A 224 -18.20 8.12 -6.29
N ASP A 225 -18.63 9.35 -6.03
CA ASP A 225 -18.95 9.91 -4.70
C ASP A 225 -17.83 9.85 -3.65
N SER A 226 -16.59 9.56 -4.06
CA SER A 226 -15.47 9.34 -3.12
C SER A 226 -14.84 10.62 -2.61
N ALA A 227 -14.76 11.66 -3.43
CA ALA A 227 -14.19 12.96 -3.04
C ALA A 227 -15.25 13.84 -2.33
N PHE A 228 -16.46 13.84 -2.83
CA PHE A 228 -17.65 14.50 -2.29
C PHE A 228 -18.87 13.94 -3.01
N GLU A 229 -20.08 14.17 -2.48
CA GLU A 229 -21.35 13.74 -3.07
C GLU A 229 -21.50 14.30 -4.50
N GLY A 230 -21.71 13.44 -5.50
CA GLY A 230 -21.81 13.77 -6.91
C GLY A 230 -20.45 13.92 -7.60
N SER A 231 -19.36 13.51 -6.98
CA SER A 231 -18.06 13.50 -7.64
C SER A 231 -17.88 12.25 -8.52
N ASP A 232 -17.22 12.47 -9.66
CA ASP A 232 -16.73 11.42 -10.54
C ASP A 232 -15.22 11.58 -10.72
N ALA A 233 -14.45 10.56 -10.46
CA ALA A 233 -13.00 10.63 -10.45
C ALA A 233 -12.37 9.49 -11.26
N SER A 234 -11.27 9.81 -11.96
CA SER A 234 -10.41 8.81 -12.59
C SER A 234 -8.93 9.12 -12.40
N GLY A 235 -8.10 8.08 -12.40
CA GLY A 235 -6.66 8.28 -12.24
C GLY A 235 -5.87 7.06 -12.65
N TYR A 236 -4.61 7.27 -13.01
CA TYR A 236 -3.70 6.19 -13.37
C TYR A 236 -2.27 6.47 -12.94
N LEU A 237 -1.51 5.39 -12.86
CA LEU A 237 -0.08 5.38 -12.51
C LEU A 237 0.67 4.45 -13.46
N VAL A 238 1.88 4.85 -13.81
CA VAL A 238 2.88 3.99 -14.44
C VAL A 238 4.18 4.12 -13.67
N MET A 239 4.76 3.00 -13.26
CA MET A 239 5.98 2.96 -12.47
C MET A 239 6.98 1.97 -13.06
N ALA A 240 8.27 2.32 -12.99
CA ALA A 240 9.39 1.44 -13.26
C ALA A 240 10.43 1.59 -12.13
N ASN A 241 10.81 0.47 -11.53
CA ASN A 241 11.96 0.39 -10.62
C ASN A 241 13.02 -0.50 -11.23
N TYR A 242 14.29 -0.07 -11.16
CA TYR A 242 15.43 -0.82 -11.64
C TYR A 242 16.54 -0.87 -10.59
N ALA A 243 16.91 -2.07 -10.16
CA ALA A 243 18.07 -2.30 -9.29
C ALA A 243 19.37 -2.22 -10.12
N ILE A 244 19.99 -1.04 -10.12
CA ILE A 244 21.25 -0.79 -10.86
C ILE A 244 22.37 -1.65 -10.32
N THR A 245 22.41 -1.85 -8.99
CA THR A 245 23.31 -2.76 -8.28
C THR A 245 22.56 -3.42 -7.13
N GLU A 246 23.21 -4.30 -6.37
CA GLU A 246 22.63 -4.88 -5.13
C GLU A 246 22.30 -3.82 -4.07
N LYS A 247 22.82 -2.60 -4.19
CA LYS A 247 22.65 -1.51 -3.22
C LYS A 247 21.98 -0.27 -3.77
N VAL A 248 21.93 -0.09 -5.06
CA VAL A 248 21.42 1.14 -5.69
C VAL A 248 20.23 0.79 -6.57
N GLY A 249 19.11 1.41 -6.28
CA GLY A 249 17.90 1.38 -7.07
C GLY A 249 17.56 2.74 -7.68
N LEU A 250 16.71 2.73 -8.68
CA LEU A 250 16.12 3.93 -9.27
C LEU A 250 14.66 3.64 -9.59
N THR A 251 13.77 4.48 -9.07
CA THR A 251 12.35 4.47 -9.40
C THR A 251 12.00 5.68 -10.25
N LEU A 252 11.20 5.43 -11.27
CA LEU A 252 10.53 6.45 -12.08
C LEU A 252 9.04 6.18 -12.00
N ARG A 253 8.23 7.21 -11.71
CA ARG A 253 6.78 7.14 -11.65
C ARG A 253 6.18 8.32 -12.39
N TYR A 254 5.11 8.07 -13.11
CA TYR A 254 4.19 9.05 -13.64
C TYR A 254 2.80 8.72 -13.12
N ASN A 255 2.06 9.71 -12.67
CA ASN A 255 0.67 9.58 -12.28
C ASN A 255 -0.13 10.79 -12.78
N ASP A 256 -1.44 10.57 -12.92
CA ASP A 256 -2.38 11.54 -13.45
C ASP A 256 -3.77 11.20 -12.89
N TRP A 257 -4.54 12.22 -12.47
CA TRP A 257 -5.92 12.03 -12.02
C TRP A 257 -6.74 13.29 -12.21
N GLU A 258 -8.03 13.10 -12.36
CA GLU A 258 -9.03 14.15 -12.48
C GLU A 258 -10.25 13.84 -11.60
N ILE A 259 -10.88 14.89 -11.10
CA ILE A 259 -12.12 14.83 -10.33
C ILE A 259 -13.06 15.89 -10.88
N GLU A 260 -14.26 15.46 -11.26
CA GLU A 260 -15.32 16.32 -11.77
C GLU A 260 -16.53 16.29 -10.82
N ASP A 261 -17.36 17.33 -10.88
CA ASP A 261 -18.68 17.34 -10.24
C ASP A 261 -19.78 16.79 -11.20
N GLU A 262 -21.01 16.61 -10.71
CA GLU A 262 -22.16 16.15 -11.51
C GLU A 262 -22.41 16.95 -12.78
N SER A 263 -21.94 18.18 -12.87
CA SER A 263 -22.09 19.02 -14.07
C SER A 263 -20.97 18.82 -15.10
N GLY A 264 -19.95 18.02 -14.78
CA GLY A 264 -18.71 17.88 -15.54
C GLY A 264 -17.77 19.06 -15.38
N ALA A 265 -17.90 19.84 -14.29
CA ALA A 265 -16.94 20.87 -13.97
C ALA A 265 -15.76 20.30 -13.20
N MET A 266 -14.54 20.59 -13.67
CA MET A 266 -13.30 20.12 -13.06
C MET A 266 -13.13 20.70 -11.66
N PHE A 267 -12.98 19.82 -10.67
CA PHE A 267 -12.67 20.16 -9.29
C PHE A 267 -11.16 20.04 -9.01
N GLU A 268 -10.54 18.95 -9.47
CA GLU A 268 -9.10 18.74 -9.35
C GLU A 268 -8.60 18.05 -10.63
N ASP A 269 -7.52 18.58 -11.19
CA ASP A 269 -6.76 17.99 -12.30
C ASP A 269 -5.29 18.02 -11.90
N ALA A 270 -4.65 16.85 -11.87
CA ALA A 270 -3.29 16.77 -11.37
C ALA A 270 -2.46 15.70 -12.07
N THR A 271 -1.22 16.08 -12.36
CA THR A 271 -0.19 15.18 -12.88
C THR A 271 1.03 15.18 -11.98
N GLY A 272 1.79 14.08 -11.99
CA GLY A 272 3.03 13.98 -11.22
C GLY A 272 4.09 13.14 -11.90
N ILE A 273 5.35 13.61 -11.85
CA ILE A 273 6.53 12.86 -12.26
C ILE A 273 7.46 12.73 -11.07
N THR A 274 7.83 11.51 -10.73
CA THR A 274 8.74 11.19 -9.62
C THR A 274 10.00 10.52 -10.15
N ILE A 275 11.16 10.96 -9.66
CA ILE A 275 12.48 10.35 -9.87
C ILE A 275 13.05 10.06 -8.49
N SER A 276 13.22 8.78 -8.15
CA SER A 276 13.62 8.39 -6.80
C SER A 276 14.75 7.36 -6.81
N PRO A 277 16.01 7.79 -6.69
CA PRO A 277 17.12 6.88 -6.39
C PRO A 277 17.10 6.41 -4.94
N SER A 278 17.46 5.14 -4.72
CA SER A 278 17.57 4.55 -3.39
C SER A 278 18.92 3.91 -3.14
N TYR A 279 19.33 3.80 -1.87
CA TYR A 279 20.58 3.20 -1.45
C TYR A 279 20.41 2.32 -0.20
N VAL A 280 20.65 1.04 -0.34
CA VAL A 280 20.69 0.06 0.76
C VAL A 280 22.01 0.21 1.51
N VAL A 281 21.96 0.80 2.70
CA VAL A 281 23.13 0.96 3.58
C VAL A 281 23.53 -0.39 4.17
N ASN A 282 22.56 -1.10 4.74
CA ASN A 282 22.66 -2.46 5.28
C ASN A 282 21.30 -3.14 5.27
N ASP A 283 21.19 -4.34 5.86
CA ASP A 283 19.96 -5.15 5.84
C ASP A 283 18.75 -4.48 6.55
N ASN A 284 18.98 -3.44 7.35
CA ASN A 284 17.96 -2.78 8.17
C ASN A 284 17.76 -1.29 7.83
N LEU A 285 18.62 -0.70 6.98
CA LEU A 285 18.56 0.74 6.67
C LEU A 285 18.58 0.96 5.16
N LEU A 286 17.49 1.55 4.67
CA LEU A 286 17.32 2.08 3.33
C LEU A 286 17.35 3.60 3.37
N MET A 287 18.08 4.22 2.45
CA MET A 287 17.98 5.65 2.15
C MET A 287 17.25 5.82 0.84
N VAL A 288 16.24 6.69 0.82
CA VAL A 288 15.51 7.07 -0.39
C VAL A 288 15.72 8.55 -0.63
N PHE A 289 15.97 8.90 -1.87
CA PHE A 289 16.05 10.29 -2.33
C PHE A 289 14.98 10.47 -3.38
N GLU A 290 14.22 11.54 -3.30
CA GLU A 290 13.14 11.79 -4.25
C GLU A 290 13.19 13.22 -4.76
N TYR A 291 12.93 13.37 -6.04
CA TYR A 291 12.53 14.63 -6.64
C TYR A 291 11.22 14.40 -7.38
N ARG A 292 10.23 15.21 -7.04
CA ARG A 292 8.88 15.10 -7.59
C ARG A 292 8.47 16.45 -8.20
N MET A 293 7.84 16.39 -9.35
CA MET A 293 7.29 17.53 -10.09
C MET A 293 5.81 17.23 -10.30
N ASP A 294 4.97 17.99 -9.65
CA ASP A 294 3.52 17.93 -9.80
C ASP A 294 2.99 19.21 -10.45
N GLU A 295 1.91 19.08 -11.19
CA GLU A 295 1.04 20.17 -11.61
C GLU A 295 -0.35 19.86 -11.05
N VAL A 296 -0.92 20.77 -10.27
CA VAL A 296 -2.25 20.62 -9.67
C VAL A 296 -3.06 21.87 -9.97
N ASN A 297 -4.14 21.73 -10.76
CA ASN A 297 -4.97 22.85 -11.20
C ASN A 297 -4.15 23.99 -11.82
N ASP A 298 -3.28 23.66 -12.78
CA ASP A 298 -2.36 24.61 -13.46
C ASP A 298 -1.30 25.25 -12.52
N VAL A 299 -1.03 24.69 -11.34
CA VAL A 299 -0.01 25.18 -10.41
C VAL A 299 1.12 24.16 -10.29
N ASP A 300 2.33 24.58 -10.63
CA ASP A 300 3.53 23.74 -10.47
C ASP A 300 3.91 23.60 -8.98
N VAL A 301 4.13 22.37 -8.55
CA VAL A 301 4.62 22.02 -7.21
C VAL A 301 5.82 21.09 -7.33
N ASN A 302 6.98 21.58 -6.92
CA ASN A 302 8.19 20.77 -6.93
C ASN A 302 8.55 20.35 -5.49
N SER A 303 8.89 19.10 -5.30
CA SER A 303 9.31 18.64 -3.97
C SER A 303 10.60 17.81 -4.04
N PHE A 304 11.33 17.83 -2.93
CA PHE A 304 12.54 17.06 -2.71
C PHE A 304 12.46 16.39 -1.34
N ALA A 305 12.77 15.09 -1.28
CA ALA A 305 12.84 14.35 -0.04
C ALA A 305 14.14 13.56 0.12
N VAL A 306 14.56 13.38 1.36
CA VAL A 306 15.58 12.42 1.78
C VAL A 306 14.99 11.63 2.95
N GLU A 307 14.77 10.35 2.74
CA GLU A 307 14.20 9.45 3.74
C GLU A 307 15.26 8.49 4.28
N ALA A 308 15.14 8.16 5.54
CA ALA A 308 15.87 7.08 6.20
C ALA A 308 14.86 6.09 6.81
N LEU A 309 14.67 4.97 6.14
CA LEU A 309 13.74 3.91 6.54
C LEU A 309 14.51 2.78 7.22
N ILE A 310 14.20 2.56 8.49
CA ILE A 310 14.82 1.52 9.33
C ILE A 310 13.79 0.43 9.58
N THR A 311 14.13 -0.84 9.30
CA THR A 311 13.27 -2.00 9.55
C THR A 311 13.91 -2.96 10.57
N PHE A 312 13.11 -3.62 11.40
CA PHE A 312 13.59 -4.58 12.42
C PHE A 312 12.63 -5.75 12.64
#